data_bf84ca7ad6dd608f54ed1684c447f673
#
_entry.id   bf84ca7ad6dd608f54ed1684c447f673
#
_cell.length_a   1.000
_cell.length_b   1.000
_cell.length_c   1.000
_cell.angle_alpha   90.00
_cell.angle_beta   90.00
_cell.angle_gamma   90.00
#
_symmetry.space_group_name_H-M   'P 1'
#
loop_
_entity.id
_entity.type
_entity.pdbx_description
1 polymer ?
#
loop_
_entity_poly.entity_id
_entity_poly.type
_entity_poly.pdbx_seq_one_letter_code
_entity_poly.pdbx_strand_id
1 'polypeptide(L)'
;RQRFGVPIERYHDKRRAEQLRGLIRPFILRRLKTDPNVVADLPAKVESREFTHLTGEQASLYESCVRRMLTQVDEAEGMQRRGLVLAALVKLKQICNHPALALKEGPVAMGGGPIDPSRSGKTIRLLEMLEEVLAEGDQALIFTQFREMGAMLAPMLAHHLGKQVLFLHGGTTQAQRQQMIDTFQRAEGTYPILLLSLKAGGVGLNLTAATHVFHFDRWWNPAVENQATDRAYRIGQTRTVQVHKYVCRGTLEERIDQMIESKTELASNIIGAGEAWLTELDTRQLRDILTLRNDAVEDEA
;
A
#
# COMPACT_ATOMS: atom_id res chain seq x y z
N ARG A 1 -24.27 5.44 -18.86
CA ARG A 1 -24.25 5.18 -17.41
C ARG A 1 -25.58 4.58 -16.91
N GLN A 2 -26.75 5.14 -17.26
CA GLN A 2 -28.07 4.64 -16.82
C GLN A 2 -28.37 3.20 -17.29
N ARG A 3 -27.94 2.80 -18.48
CA ARG A 3 -28.25 1.50 -19.08
C ARG A 3 -27.48 0.32 -18.45
N PHE A 4 -26.22 0.53 -18.06
CA PHE A 4 -25.34 -0.50 -17.54
C PHE A 4 -24.69 -0.13 -16.20
N GLY A 5 -24.16 1.09 -16.03
CA GLY A 5 -23.44 1.48 -14.84
C GLY A 5 -24.31 1.40 -13.57
N VAL A 6 -25.43 2.11 -13.55
CA VAL A 6 -26.33 2.09 -12.38
C VAL A 6 -26.87 0.70 -12.03
N PRO A 7 -27.37 -0.11 -12.99
CA PRO A 7 -27.82 -1.47 -12.70
C PRO A 7 -26.70 -2.37 -12.17
N ILE A 8 -25.48 -2.26 -12.71
CA ILE A 8 -24.37 -3.12 -12.31
C ILE A 8 -23.76 -2.66 -10.99
N GLU A 9 -23.45 -1.36 -10.85
CA GLU A 9 -22.76 -0.82 -9.69
C GLU A 9 -23.66 -0.71 -8.44
N ARG A 10 -24.94 -0.35 -8.62
CA ARG A 10 -25.85 -0.08 -7.51
C ARG A 10 -26.79 -1.25 -7.18
N TYR A 11 -27.19 -2.04 -8.20
CA TYR A 11 -28.14 -3.13 -8.04
C TYR A 11 -27.53 -4.51 -8.28
N HIS A 12 -26.22 -4.61 -8.54
CA HIS A 12 -25.49 -5.87 -8.80
C HIS A 12 -26.15 -6.77 -9.86
N ASP A 13 -26.76 -6.16 -10.89
CA ASP A 13 -27.49 -6.86 -11.95
C ASP A 13 -26.53 -7.70 -12.81
N LYS A 14 -26.48 -9.00 -12.51
CA LYS A 14 -25.61 -9.98 -13.20
C LYS A 14 -25.94 -10.06 -14.70
N ARG A 15 -27.22 -9.98 -15.08
CA ARG A 15 -27.65 -10.06 -16.47
C ARG A 15 -27.16 -8.85 -17.29
N ARG A 16 -27.21 -7.65 -16.70
CA ARG A 16 -26.67 -6.44 -17.34
C ARG A 16 -25.15 -6.48 -17.41
N ALA A 17 -24.48 -7.03 -16.41
CA ALA A 17 -23.03 -7.24 -16.43
C ALA A 17 -22.60 -8.19 -17.55
N GLU A 18 -23.32 -9.31 -17.77
CA GLU A 18 -23.09 -10.24 -18.86
C GLU A 18 -23.34 -9.61 -20.23
N GLN A 19 -24.43 -8.86 -20.38
CA GLN A 19 -24.71 -8.12 -21.61
C GLN A 19 -23.59 -7.11 -21.95
N LEU A 20 -23.14 -6.35 -20.97
CA LEU A 20 -22.03 -5.41 -21.14
C LEU A 20 -20.75 -6.16 -21.51
N ARG A 21 -20.44 -7.26 -20.81
CA ARG A 21 -19.29 -8.12 -21.12
C ARG A 21 -19.32 -8.62 -22.56
N GLY A 22 -20.48 -9.08 -23.03
CA GLY A 22 -20.65 -9.52 -24.43
C GLY A 22 -20.40 -8.41 -25.44
N LEU A 23 -20.89 -7.19 -25.17
CA LEU A 23 -20.71 -6.04 -26.04
C LEU A 23 -19.24 -5.54 -26.14
N ILE A 24 -18.51 -5.59 -25.02
CA ILE A 24 -17.14 -5.07 -24.97
C ILE A 24 -16.08 -6.12 -25.29
N ARG A 25 -16.41 -7.43 -25.19
CA ARG A 25 -15.51 -8.56 -25.44
C ARG A 25 -14.75 -8.46 -26.78
N PRO A 26 -15.35 -8.07 -27.90
CA PRO A 26 -14.63 -7.92 -29.17
C PRO A 26 -13.60 -6.78 -29.19
N PHE A 27 -13.74 -5.80 -28.30
CA PHE A 27 -12.90 -4.60 -28.20
C PHE A 27 -11.86 -4.68 -27.08
N ILE A 28 -11.93 -5.71 -26.22
CA ILE A 28 -11.02 -5.91 -25.09
C ILE A 28 -10.24 -7.19 -25.31
N LEU A 29 -8.99 -7.06 -25.65
CA LEU A 29 -8.03 -8.16 -25.64
C LEU A 29 -7.34 -8.21 -24.27
N ARG A 30 -7.86 -9.04 -23.36
CA ARG A 30 -7.22 -9.30 -22.06
C ARG A 30 -6.21 -10.43 -22.22
N ARG A 31 -4.94 -10.10 -22.23
CA ARG A 31 -3.85 -11.07 -22.15
C ARG A 31 -3.43 -11.21 -20.69
N LEU A 32 -3.35 -12.44 -20.19
CA LEU A 32 -2.83 -12.71 -18.85
C LEU A 32 -1.32 -12.91 -18.97
N LYS A 33 -0.56 -12.29 -18.08
CA LYS A 33 0.91 -12.46 -17.99
C LYS A 33 1.32 -13.87 -17.55
N THR A 34 0.35 -14.67 -17.08
CA THR A 34 0.52 -16.08 -16.72
C THR A 34 0.31 -17.03 -17.88
N ASP A 35 -0.08 -16.54 -19.06
CA ASP A 35 -0.25 -17.38 -20.26
C ASP A 35 1.12 -17.54 -20.96
N PRO A 36 1.71 -18.76 -20.97
CA PRO A 36 3.02 -19.02 -21.58
C PRO A 36 3.07 -18.67 -23.08
N ASN A 37 1.92 -18.71 -23.76
CA ASN A 37 1.82 -18.36 -25.18
C ASN A 37 1.82 -16.85 -25.42
N VAL A 38 1.60 -16.06 -24.37
CA VAL A 38 1.53 -14.60 -24.46
C VAL A 38 2.83 -13.95 -24.01
N VAL A 39 3.54 -14.56 -23.04
CA VAL A 39 4.77 -14.01 -22.47
C VAL A 39 5.73 -15.15 -22.11
N ALA A 40 6.43 -15.65 -23.12
CA ALA A 40 7.45 -16.69 -22.95
C ALA A 40 8.69 -16.21 -22.16
N ASP A 41 8.91 -14.89 -22.06
CA ASP A 41 10.19 -14.29 -21.63
C ASP A 41 10.11 -13.50 -20.31
N LEU A 42 9.02 -13.56 -19.54
CA LEU A 42 9.00 -12.92 -18.23
C LEU A 42 9.68 -13.80 -17.18
N PRO A 43 10.64 -13.25 -16.40
CA PRO A 43 11.30 -13.99 -15.31
C PRO A 43 10.31 -14.33 -14.19
N ALA A 44 10.78 -15.04 -13.17
CA ALA A 44 9.97 -15.35 -12.00
C ALA A 44 9.57 -14.08 -11.23
N LYS A 45 8.39 -14.13 -10.61
CA LYS A 45 7.94 -13.14 -9.61
C LYS A 45 7.73 -13.89 -8.29
N VAL A 46 8.41 -13.45 -7.24
CA VAL A 46 8.29 -13.99 -5.89
C VAL A 46 7.62 -12.94 -5.01
N GLU A 47 6.56 -13.32 -4.32
CA GLU A 47 5.86 -12.43 -3.39
C GLU A 47 6.00 -12.93 -1.97
N SER A 48 6.43 -12.06 -1.05
CA SER A 48 6.52 -12.31 0.38
C SER A 48 5.68 -11.32 1.19
N ARG A 49 5.31 -11.73 2.40
CA ARG A 49 4.75 -10.85 3.42
C ARG A 49 5.81 -10.57 4.44
N GLU A 50 6.06 -9.30 4.67
CA GLU A 50 6.98 -8.84 5.69
C GLU A 50 6.17 -8.42 6.92
N PHE A 51 6.07 -9.34 7.87
CA PHE A 51 5.40 -9.08 9.13
C PHE A 51 6.29 -8.26 10.05
N THR A 52 5.75 -7.14 10.53
CA THR A 52 6.42 -6.24 11.46
C THR A 52 5.59 -6.08 12.73
N HIS A 53 6.25 -5.84 13.88
CA HIS A 53 5.59 -5.49 15.11
C HIS A 53 5.43 -3.96 15.23
N LEU A 54 4.51 -3.53 16.06
CA LEU A 54 4.39 -2.14 16.45
C LEU A 54 5.42 -1.84 17.54
N THR A 55 5.96 -0.61 17.56
CA THR A 55 6.66 -0.10 18.73
C THR A 55 5.67 0.18 19.87
N GLY A 56 6.13 0.32 21.10
CA GLY A 56 5.28 0.67 22.24
C GLY A 56 4.54 2.01 22.02
N GLU A 57 5.19 2.99 21.35
CA GLU A 57 4.56 4.25 20.95
C GLU A 57 3.42 4.02 19.95
N GLN A 58 3.66 3.21 18.92
CA GLN A 58 2.62 2.89 17.91
C GLN A 58 1.44 2.16 18.55
N ALA A 59 1.68 1.19 19.44
CA ALA A 59 0.64 0.43 20.12
C ALA A 59 -0.24 1.34 20.99
N SER A 60 0.37 2.22 21.78
CA SER A 60 -0.35 3.18 22.63
C SER A 60 -1.22 4.14 21.82
N LEU A 61 -0.70 4.64 20.70
CA LEU A 61 -1.45 5.51 19.77
C LEU A 61 -2.60 4.74 19.09
N TYR A 62 -2.35 3.49 18.71
CA TYR A 62 -3.34 2.63 18.05
C TYR A 62 -4.52 2.35 18.98
N GLU A 63 -4.26 1.86 20.20
CA GLU A 63 -5.29 1.60 21.21
C GLU A 63 -6.10 2.84 21.56
N SER A 64 -5.41 3.98 21.76
CA SER A 64 -6.08 5.27 22.02
C SER A 64 -7.01 5.67 20.87
N CYS A 65 -6.58 5.46 19.62
CA CYS A 65 -7.39 5.73 18.44
C CYS A 65 -8.63 4.84 18.37
N VAL A 66 -8.48 3.54 18.60
CA VAL A 66 -9.59 2.56 18.60
C VAL A 66 -10.60 2.89 19.71
N ARG A 67 -10.12 3.12 20.94
CA ARG A 67 -10.97 3.44 22.09
C ARG A 67 -11.82 4.68 21.84
N ARG A 68 -11.20 5.76 21.36
CA ARG A 68 -11.90 7.02 21.05
C ARG A 68 -12.93 6.83 19.94
N MET A 69 -12.56 6.11 18.89
CA MET A 69 -13.46 5.84 17.77
C MET A 69 -14.69 5.05 18.25
N LEU A 70 -14.52 3.98 19.02
CA LEU A 70 -15.63 3.17 19.53
C LEU A 70 -16.59 3.99 20.37
N THR A 71 -16.09 4.85 21.28
CA THR A 71 -16.94 5.75 22.08
C THR A 71 -17.77 6.68 21.18
N GLN A 72 -17.13 7.29 20.17
CA GLN A 72 -17.82 8.23 19.28
C GLN A 72 -18.82 7.56 18.34
N VAL A 73 -18.54 6.33 17.92
CA VAL A 73 -19.40 5.53 17.00
C VAL A 73 -20.67 5.06 17.71
N ASP A 74 -20.61 4.78 19.03
CA ASP A 74 -21.77 4.39 19.83
C ASP A 74 -22.80 5.54 19.95
N GLU A 75 -22.34 6.79 19.88
CA GLU A 75 -23.16 8.00 20.00
C GLU A 75 -23.59 8.57 18.63
N ALA A 76 -23.09 8.02 17.51
CA ALA A 76 -23.28 8.57 16.18
C ALA A 76 -24.10 7.64 15.27
N GLU A 77 -24.89 8.23 14.38
CA GLU A 77 -25.70 7.50 13.40
C GLU A 77 -25.45 7.94 11.96
N GLY A 78 -25.87 7.12 11.00
CA GLY A 78 -25.92 7.42 9.57
C GLY A 78 -24.59 7.91 8.99
N MET A 79 -24.58 9.08 8.38
CA MET A 79 -23.41 9.62 7.67
C MET A 79 -22.28 10.03 8.63
N GLN A 80 -22.64 10.51 9.84
CA GLN A 80 -21.65 10.88 10.85
C GLN A 80 -20.86 9.65 11.33
N ARG A 81 -21.55 8.57 11.66
CA ARG A 81 -20.94 7.28 12.03
C ARG A 81 -20.00 6.77 10.96
N ARG A 82 -20.42 6.78 9.69
CA ARG A 82 -19.56 6.38 8.55
C ARG A 82 -18.30 7.23 8.46
N GLY A 83 -18.44 8.54 8.62
CA GLY A 83 -17.29 9.47 8.60
C GLY A 83 -16.27 9.18 9.72
N LEU A 84 -16.74 8.89 10.93
CA LEU A 84 -15.89 8.53 12.07
C LEU A 84 -15.13 7.24 11.84
N VAL A 85 -15.80 6.19 11.34
CA VAL A 85 -15.16 4.91 11.02
C VAL A 85 -14.06 5.11 9.96
N LEU A 86 -14.36 5.77 8.83
CA LEU A 86 -13.37 5.99 7.76
C LEU A 86 -12.19 6.82 8.24
N ALA A 87 -12.42 7.88 9.03
CA ALA A 87 -11.34 8.70 9.59
C ALA A 87 -10.43 7.89 10.53
N ALA A 88 -11.03 7.03 11.37
CA ALA A 88 -10.27 6.16 12.26
C ALA A 88 -9.43 5.14 11.47
N LEU A 89 -9.98 4.52 10.42
CA LEU A 89 -9.24 3.57 9.57
C LEU A 89 -8.00 4.21 8.93
N VAL A 90 -8.15 5.41 8.37
CA VAL A 90 -7.03 6.18 7.83
C VAL A 90 -5.98 6.44 8.91
N LYS A 91 -6.44 6.84 10.10
CA LYS A 91 -5.56 7.13 11.25
C LYS A 91 -4.81 5.89 11.72
N LEU A 92 -5.49 4.74 11.84
CA LEU A 92 -4.87 3.47 12.23
C LEU A 92 -3.79 3.05 11.23
N LYS A 93 -4.04 3.14 9.93
CA LYS A 93 -3.03 2.88 8.90
C LYS A 93 -1.84 3.84 8.99
N GLN A 94 -2.09 5.12 9.27
CA GLN A 94 -1.02 6.09 9.48
C GLN A 94 -0.16 5.74 10.70
N ILE A 95 -0.77 5.27 11.80
CA ILE A 95 -0.07 4.81 12.99
C ILE A 95 0.78 3.58 12.68
N CYS A 96 0.23 2.59 11.95
CA CYS A 96 0.99 1.43 11.49
C CYS A 96 2.20 1.81 10.63
N ASN A 97 2.10 2.87 9.85
CA ASN A 97 3.21 3.36 9.04
C ASN A 97 4.27 4.06 9.88
N HIS A 98 3.90 5.09 10.64
CA HIS A 98 4.82 5.83 11.50
C HIS A 98 4.06 6.80 12.43
N PRO A 99 4.44 6.93 13.73
CA PRO A 99 3.82 7.89 14.65
C PRO A 99 3.81 9.32 14.14
N ALA A 100 4.92 9.81 13.60
CA ALA A 100 5.04 11.17 13.06
C ALA A 100 3.98 11.48 11.99
N LEU A 101 3.65 10.52 11.12
CA LEU A 101 2.58 10.68 10.12
C LEU A 101 1.22 10.84 10.79
N ALA A 102 0.93 9.99 11.76
CA ALA A 102 -0.33 10.02 12.49
C ALA A 102 -0.48 11.27 13.34
N LEU A 103 0.58 11.74 13.97
CA LEU A 103 0.61 12.95 14.80
C LEU A 103 0.74 14.24 13.99
N LYS A 104 0.98 14.11 12.66
CA LYS A 104 1.25 15.23 11.74
C LYS A 104 2.44 16.09 12.22
N GLU A 105 3.48 15.43 12.68
CA GLU A 105 4.70 16.11 13.11
C GLU A 105 5.37 16.77 11.89
N GLY A 106 5.62 18.08 12.01
CA GLY A 106 6.32 18.84 10.98
C GLY A 106 7.85 18.85 11.21
N PRO A 107 8.63 19.41 10.26
CA PRO A 107 10.10 19.48 10.37
C PRO A 107 10.60 20.11 11.69
N VAL A 108 9.87 21.10 12.22
CA VAL A 108 10.22 21.76 13.49
C VAL A 108 10.08 20.79 14.66
N ALA A 109 9.01 19.99 14.71
CA ALA A 109 8.80 18.99 15.76
C ALA A 109 9.85 17.86 15.70
N MET A 110 10.42 17.62 14.52
CA MET A 110 11.48 16.65 14.28
C MET A 110 12.90 17.24 14.42
N GLY A 111 13.05 18.44 15.00
CA GLY A 111 14.37 19.08 15.16
C GLY A 111 15.05 19.49 13.85
N GLY A 112 14.27 19.63 12.75
CA GLY A 112 14.76 20.00 11.43
C GLY A 112 15.41 18.84 10.63
N GLY A 113 15.46 17.63 11.21
CA GLY A 113 16.02 16.44 10.58
C GLY A 113 14.96 15.50 9.97
N PRO A 114 15.39 14.36 9.43
CA PRO A 114 14.50 13.29 9.00
C PRO A 114 13.76 12.64 10.19
N ILE A 115 12.71 11.88 9.91
CA ILE A 115 12.04 11.09 10.95
C ILE A 115 12.99 10.03 11.53
N ASP A 116 12.80 9.72 12.82
CA ASP A 116 13.52 8.65 13.48
C ASP A 116 12.92 7.29 13.10
N PRO A 117 13.65 6.43 12.37
CA PRO A 117 13.16 5.14 11.94
C PRO A 117 12.86 4.18 13.09
N SER A 118 13.47 4.33 14.25
CA SER A 118 13.28 3.46 15.41
C SER A 118 11.86 3.55 16.01
N ARG A 119 11.11 4.59 15.69
CA ARG A 119 9.73 4.79 16.12
C ARG A 119 8.70 3.92 15.39
N SER A 120 9.10 3.16 14.35
CA SER A 120 8.18 2.30 13.60
C SER A 120 8.84 0.99 13.18
N GLY A 121 8.22 -0.14 13.49
CA GLY A 121 8.70 -1.45 13.07
C GLY A 121 8.80 -1.59 11.55
N LYS A 122 7.93 -0.92 10.77
CA LYS A 122 8.02 -0.92 9.31
C LYS A 122 9.26 -0.17 8.81
N THR A 123 9.61 0.97 9.40
CA THR A 123 10.80 1.73 8.97
C THR A 123 12.09 1.05 9.35
N ILE A 124 12.15 0.41 10.53
CA ILE A 124 13.28 -0.45 10.92
C ILE A 124 13.49 -1.54 9.86
N ARG A 125 12.45 -2.34 9.63
CA ARG A 125 12.52 -3.47 8.69
C ARG A 125 12.83 -3.03 7.26
N LEU A 126 12.30 -1.88 6.82
CA LEU A 126 12.56 -1.34 5.49
C LEU A 126 14.05 -0.99 5.31
N LEU A 127 14.68 -0.38 6.30
CA LEU A 127 16.11 -0.06 6.25
C LEU A 127 16.96 -1.32 6.16
N GLU A 128 16.73 -2.32 7.02
CA GLU A 128 17.43 -3.60 6.99
C GLU A 128 17.40 -4.23 5.59
N MET A 129 16.20 -4.36 5.04
CA MET A 129 16.02 -5.00 3.73
C MET A 129 16.64 -4.17 2.59
N LEU A 130 16.56 -2.84 2.66
CA LEU A 130 17.18 -1.99 1.64
C LEU A 130 18.70 -2.02 1.70
N GLU A 131 19.31 -2.16 2.88
CA GLU A 131 20.75 -2.35 3.02
C GLU A 131 21.20 -3.62 2.27
N GLU A 132 20.48 -4.73 2.42
CA GLU A 132 20.74 -5.98 1.69
C GLU A 132 20.59 -5.78 0.18
N VAL A 133 19.48 -5.19 -0.27
CA VAL A 133 19.21 -4.91 -1.70
C VAL A 133 20.31 -4.06 -2.33
N LEU A 134 20.75 -3.03 -1.62
CA LEU A 134 21.80 -2.12 -2.10
C LEU A 134 23.18 -2.77 -2.11
N ALA A 135 23.46 -3.66 -1.13
CA ALA A 135 24.70 -4.42 -1.09
C ALA A 135 24.84 -5.39 -2.28
N GLU A 136 23.71 -5.93 -2.77
CA GLU A 136 23.64 -6.77 -3.97
C GLU A 136 23.71 -5.95 -5.28
N GLY A 137 23.70 -4.62 -5.20
CA GLY A 137 23.69 -3.73 -6.35
C GLY A 137 22.34 -3.64 -7.05
N ASP A 138 21.27 -4.03 -6.36
CA ASP A 138 19.91 -4.05 -6.87
C ASP A 138 19.20 -2.70 -6.68
N GLN A 139 18.07 -2.52 -7.39
CA GLN A 139 17.26 -1.32 -7.34
C GLN A 139 15.85 -1.63 -6.82
N ALA A 140 15.30 -0.69 -6.05
CA ALA A 140 14.04 -0.85 -5.35
C ALA A 140 12.99 0.20 -5.77
N LEU A 141 11.74 -0.27 -5.91
CA LEU A 141 10.55 0.56 -5.91
C LEU A 141 9.86 0.46 -4.55
N ILE A 142 9.48 1.61 -3.98
CA ILE A 142 8.73 1.65 -2.73
C ILE A 142 7.40 2.36 -2.99
N PHE A 143 6.29 1.69 -2.74
CA PHE A 143 4.95 2.22 -2.90
C PHE A 143 4.31 2.54 -1.55
N THR A 144 3.74 3.74 -1.42
CA THR A 144 2.91 4.13 -0.29
C THR A 144 1.63 4.83 -0.76
N GLN A 145 0.52 4.65 -0.02
CA GLN A 145 -0.73 5.37 -0.31
C GLN A 145 -0.71 6.81 0.20
N PHE A 146 0.15 7.11 1.18
CA PHE A 146 0.23 8.43 1.80
C PHE A 146 1.39 9.24 1.21
N ARG A 147 1.07 10.32 0.51
CA ARG A 147 2.08 11.24 -0.03
C ARG A 147 2.98 11.80 1.08
N GLU A 148 2.39 12.12 2.22
CA GLU A 148 3.08 12.64 3.39
C GLU A 148 4.10 11.63 3.93
N MET A 149 3.75 10.33 3.95
CA MET A 149 4.69 9.27 4.31
C MET A 149 5.86 9.20 3.33
N GLY A 150 5.59 9.31 2.03
CA GLY A 150 6.64 9.37 1.02
C GLY A 150 7.59 10.56 1.21
N ALA A 151 7.06 11.73 1.57
CA ALA A 151 7.86 12.91 1.87
C ALA A 151 8.72 12.77 3.14
N MET A 152 8.29 11.93 4.09
CA MET A 152 9.05 11.59 5.30
C MET A 152 10.10 10.50 5.04
N LEU A 153 9.73 9.46 4.29
CA LEU A 153 10.63 8.35 3.96
C LEU A 153 11.82 8.78 3.10
N ALA A 154 11.62 9.62 2.09
CA ALA A 154 12.69 9.97 1.16
C ALA A 154 13.93 10.58 1.85
N PRO A 155 13.81 11.61 2.69
CA PRO A 155 14.97 12.15 3.42
C PRO A 155 15.52 11.19 4.48
N MET A 156 14.68 10.38 5.13
CA MET A 156 15.09 9.38 6.10
C MET A 156 15.96 8.30 5.45
N LEU A 157 15.50 7.73 4.34
CA LEU A 157 16.26 6.72 3.58
C LEU A 157 17.55 7.30 3.02
N ALA A 158 17.51 8.52 2.48
CA ALA A 158 18.71 9.18 1.96
C ALA A 158 19.78 9.40 3.05
N HIS A 159 19.34 9.77 4.26
CA HIS A 159 20.24 9.99 5.39
C HIS A 159 20.89 8.69 5.88
N HIS A 160 20.10 7.63 6.08
CA HIS A 160 20.59 6.39 6.67
C HIS A 160 21.40 5.54 5.67
N LEU A 161 20.97 5.50 4.41
CA LEU A 161 21.58 4.65 3.39
C LEU A 161 22.71 5.37 2.62
N GLY A 162 22.89 6.68 2.81
CA GLY A 162 23.88 7.46 2.07
C GLY A 162 23.66 7.48 0.55
N LYS A 163 22.42 7.24 0.11
CA LYS A 163 22.02 7.17 -1.31
C LYS A 163 20.96 8.21 -1.63
N GLN A 164 20.92 8.66 -2.88
CA GLN A 164 19.86 9.55 -3.33
C GLN A 164 18.55 8.77 -3.54
N VAL A 165 17.44 9.33 -3.08
CA VAL A 165 16.10 8.76 -3.20
C VAL A 165 15.23 9.65 -4.07
N LEU A 166 14.70 9.09 -5.15
CA LEU A 166 13.74 9.80 -6.00
C LEU A 166 12.33 9.62 -5.43
N PHE A 167 11.53 10.68 -5.42
CA PHE A 167 10.14 10.62 -4.94
C PHE A 167 9.16 11.16 -5.97
N LEU A 168 8.40 10.26 -6.59
CA LEU A 168 7.39 10.55 -7.58
C LEU A 168 5.99 10.56 -6.93
N HIS A 169 5.30 11.70 -7.02
CA HIS A 169 3.99 11.89 -6.41
C HIS A 169 3.04 12.69 -7.33
N GLY A 170 1.78 12.86 -6.94
CA GLY A 170 0.76 13.51 -7.76
C GLY A 170 1.03 14.98 -8.13
N GLY A 171 1.91 15.66 -7.40
CA GLY A 171 2.37 17.02 -7.71
C GLY A 171 3.61 17.10 -8.60
N THR A 172 4.19 15.95 -9.01
CA THR A 172 5.34 15.91 -9.91
C THR A 172 4.90 16.24 -11.33
N THR A 173 5.54 17.24 -11.95
CA THR A 173 5.24 17.62 -13.34
C THR A 173 5.64 16.53 -14.32
N GLN A 174 5.08 16.57 -15.54
CA GLN A 174 5.37 15.57 -16.57
C GLN A 174 6.88 15.53 -16.91
N ALA A 175 7.53 16.68 -17.01
CA ALA A 175 8.97 16.75 -17.29
C ALA A 175 9.81 16.16 -16.17
N GLN A 176 9.53 16.52 -14.90
CA GLN A 176 10.20 15.96 -13.74
C GLN A 176 9.99 14.45 -13.63
N ARG A 177 8.76 13.97 -13.92
CA ARG A 177 8.44 12.55 -13.93
C ARG A 177 9.32 11.78 -14.92
N GLN A 178 9.41 12.27 -16.15
CA GLN A 178 10.23 11.63 -17.18
C GLN A 178 11.70 11.62 -16.78
N GLN A 179 12.23 12.74 -16.29
CA GLN A 179 13.60 12.85 -15.81
C GLN A 179 13.90 11.85 -14.67
N MET A 180 12.99 11.71 -13.68
CA MET A 180 13.17 10.76 -12.58
C MET A 180 13.19 9.32 -13.09
N ILE A 181 12.30 8.96 -14.02
CA ILE A 181 12.24 7.64 -14.62
C ILE A 181 13.53 7.33 -15.37
N ASP A 182 13.96 8.25 -16.23
CA ASP A 182 15.18 8.08 -17.02
C ASP A 182 16.42 7.96 -16.13
N THR A 183 16.47 8.75 -15.05
CA THR A 183 17.56 8.69 -14.06
C THR A 183 17.56 7.34 -13.33
N PHE A 184 16.41 6.86 -12.90
CA PHE A 184 16.29 5.56 -12.24
C PHE A 184 16.63 4.40 -13.17
N GLN A 185 16.19 4.44 -14.42
CA GLN A 185 16.44 3.37 -15.40
C GLN A 185 17.88 3.25 -15.89
N ARG A 186 18.72 4.29 -15.74
CA ARG A 186 20.14 4.25 -16.16
C ARG A 186 21.03 3.34 -15.32
N ALA A 187 20.55 2.84 -14.19
CA ALA A 187 21.24 1.87 -13.33
C ALA A 187 22.66 2.28 -12.88
N GLU A 188 22.95 3.56 -12.78
CA GLU A 188 24.28 4.09 -12.40
C GLU A 188 24.56 4.03 -10.89
N GLY A 189 23.72 3.36 -10.10
CA GLY A 189 23.90 3.16 -8.65
C GLY A 189 23.73 4.42 -7.78
N THR A 190 23.60 5.61 -8.37
CA THR A 190 23.44 6.88 -7.64
C THR A 190 22.03 7.03 -7.07
N TYR A 191 21.01 6.56 -7.81
CA TYR A 191 19.59 6.63 -7.46
C TYR A 191 18.95 5.24 -7.44
N PRO A 192 19.36 4.36 -6.53
CA PRO A 192 18.90 2.98 -6.53
C PRO A 192 17.46 2.80 -6.02
N ILE A 193 16.85 3.86 -5.45
CA ILE A 193 15.54 3.83 -4.84
C ILE A 193 14.63 4.85 -5.51
N LEU A 194 13.48 4.38 -6.01
CA LEU A 194 12.39 5.21 -6.48
C LEU A 194 11.14 4.98 -5.60
N LEU A 195 10.78 5.99 -4.85
CA LEU A 195 9.60 6.01 -4.01
C LEU A 195 8.42 6.59 -4.81
N LEU A 196 7.26 5.96 -4.72
CA LEU A 196 6.07 6.35 -5.48
C LEU A 196 4.85 6.44 -4.58
N SER A 197 4.08 7.52 -4.70
CA SER A 197 2.72 7.48 -4.19
C SER A 197 1.82 6.70 -5.16
N LEU A 198 1.00 5.77 -4.64
CA LEU A 198 0.17 4.89 -5.48
C LEU A 198 -0.72 5.65 -6.49
N LYS A 199 -1.23 6.83 -6.10
CA LYS A 199 -2.03 7.69 -6.98
C LYS A 199 -1.21 8.32 -8.12
N ALA A 200 0.10 8.49 -7.93
CA ALA A 200 0.99 9.08 -8.93
C ALA A 200 1.53 8.06 -9.93
N GLY A 201 1.46 6.79 -9.59
CA GLY A 201 1.92 5.69 -10.43
C GLY A 201 1.19 5.54 -11.77
N GLY A 202 0.49 6.56 -12.26
CA GLY A 202 -0.31 6.66 -13.47
C GLY A 202 -0.07 5.61 -14.57
N VAL A 203 -0.84 5.62 -15.61
CA VAL A 203 -0.81 4.60 -16.69
C VAL A 203 0.58 4.56 -17.36
N GLY A 204 1.17 3.37 -17.46
CA GLY A 204 2.22 3.11 -18.48
C GLY A 204 3.68 3.28 -18.04
N LEU A 205 4.00 3.49 -16.76
CA LEU A 205 5.41 3.54 -16.32
C LEU A 205 6.10 2.20 -16.60
N ASN A 206 7.30 2.26 -17.15
CA ASN A 206 8.21 1.13 -17.30
C ASN A 206 9.40 1.33 -16.35
N LEU A 207 9.52 0.46 -15.33
CA LEU A 207 10.51 0.58 -14.24
C LEU A 207 11.25 -0.75 -14.06
N THR A 208 11.64 -1.36 -15.17
CA THR A 208 12.26 -2.70 -15.23
C THR A 208 13.69 -2.74 -14.69
N ALA A 209 14.31 -1.61 -14.38
CA ALA A 209 15.57 -1.58 -13.63
C ALA A 209 15.40 -2.11 -12.20
N ALA A 210 14.19 -2.01 -11.61
CA ALA A 210 13.93 -2.52 -10.29
C ALA A 210 13.74 -4.04 -10.28
N THR A 211 14.38 -4.69 -9.33
CA THR A 211 14.22 -6.11 -8.99
C THR A 211 13.47 -6.32 -7.69
N HIS A 212 13.37 -5.28 -6.85
CA HIS A 212 12.62 -5.29 -5.60
C HIS A 212 11.47 -4.29 -5.62
N VAL A 213 10.31 -4.73 -5.15
CA VAL A 213 9.10 -3.90 -5.03
C VAL A 213 8.57 -4.00 -3.61
N PHE A 214 8.54 -2.88 -2.92
CA PHE A 214 8.05 -2.78 -1.55
C PHE A 214 6.69 -2.10 -1.52
N HIS A 215 5.67 -2.77 -1.02
CA HIS A 215 4.38 -2.19 -0.65
C HIS A 215 4.44 -1.84 0.83
N PHE A 216 4.79 -0.59 1.16
CA PHE A 216 5.00 -0.12 2.52
C PHE A 216 3.71 -0.11 3.36
N ASP A 217 2.57 0.08 2.69
CA ASP A 217 1.25 -0.05 3.30
C ASP A 217 0.30 -0.85 2.41
N ARG A 218 -0.58 -1.62 3.04
CA ARG A 218 -1.54 -2.49 2.37
C ARG A 218 -2.70 -1.70 1.78
N TRP A 219 -3.07 -2.07 0.57
CA TRP A 219 -4.25 -1.55 -0.09
C TRP A 219 -5.41 -2.54 0.01
N TRP A 220 -6.64 -2.03 0.23
CA TRP A 220 -7.83 -2.86 0.29
C TRP A 220 -8.09 -3.66 -0.99
N ASN A 221 -7.74 -3.10 -2.14
CA ASN A 221 -7.90 -3.74 -3.43
C ASN A 221 -6.55 -4.28 -3.94
N PRO A 222 -6.34 -5.60 -3.92
CA PRO A 222 -5.10 -6.21 -4.41
C PRO A 222 -4.77 -5.87 -5.87
N ALA A 223 -5.77 -5.52 -6.69
CA ALA A 223 -5.54 -5.12 -8.07
C ALA A 223 -4.71 -3.84 -8.17
N VAL A 224 -4.79 -2.94 -7.19
CA VAL A 224 -3.99 -1.71 -7.12
C VAL A 224 -2.53 -2.05 -6.82
N GLU A 225 -2.26 -2.96 -5.87
CA GLU A 225 -0.91 -3.46 -5.55
C GLU A 225 -0.32 -4.19 -6.76
N ASN A 226 -1.08 -5.07 -7.39
CA ASN A 226 -0.66 -5.78 -8.59
C ASN A 226 -0.35 -4.83 -9.75
N GLN A 227 -1.16 -3.78 -9.96
CA GLN A 227 -0.90 -2.76 -10.95
C GLN A 227 0.39 -1.98 -10.67
N ALA A 228 0.68 -1.71 -9.40
CA ALA A 228 1.93 -1.08 -8.98
C ALA A 228 3.13 -2.01 -9.23
N THR A 229 3.07 -3.26 -8.80
CA THR A 229 4.08 -4.29 -9.08
C THR A 229 4.33 -4.47 -10.58
N ASP A 230 3.30 -4.39 -11.39
CA ASP A 230 3.38 -4.50 -12.86
C ASP A 230 4.21 -3.39 -13.54
N ARG A 231 4.72 -2.42 -12.79
CA ARG A 231 5.69 -1.43 -13.30
C ARG A 231 7.10 -2.01 -13.42
N ALA A 232 7.49 -2.85 -12.46
CA ALA A 232 8.76 -3.58 -12.48
C ALA A 232 8.61 -4.92 -13.22
N TYR A 233 7.53 -5.66 -12.96
CA TYR A 233 7.23 -6.95 -13.59
C TYR A 233 6.55 -6.76 -14.93
N ARG A 234 7.34 -6.42 -15.95
CA ARG A 234 6.85 -6.06 -17.28
C ARG A 234 7.78 -6.60 -18.37
N ILE A 235 7.29 -6.63 -19.61
CA ILE A 235 8.11 -6.97 -20.81
C ILE A 235 9.35 -6.08 -20.81
N GLY A 236 10.52 -6.70 -20.94
CA GLY A 236 11.83 -6.08 -20.81
C GLY A 236 12.49 -6.31 -19.45
N GLN A 237 11.79 -6.91 -18.47
CA GLN A 237 12.41 -7.41 -17.25
C GLN A 237 13.15 -8.73 -17.55
N THR A 238 14.41 -8.80 -17.13
CA THR A 238 15.28 -9.96 -17.35
C THR A 238 15.66 -10.68 -16.06
N ARG A 239 15.34 -10.10 -14.90
CA ARG A 239 15.69 -10.61 -13.57
C ARG A 239 14.45 -10.93 -12.77
N THR A 240 14.55 -11.87 -11.83
CA THR A 240 13.48 -12.18 -10.87
C THR A 240 13.05 -10.92 -10.12
N VAL A 241 11.74 -10.67 -10.04
CA VAL A 241 11.18 -9.56 -9.27
C VAL A 241 10.70 -10.09 -7.92
N GLN A 242 11.26 -9.54 -6.85
CA GLN A 242 10.87 -9.81 -5.47
C GLN A 242 9.89 -8.74 -5.00
N VAL A 243 8.74 -9.16 -4.48
CA VAL A 243 7.66 -8.27 -4.02
C VAL A 243 7.44 -8.46 -2.53
N HIS A 244 7.67 -7.40 -1.77
CA HIS A 244 7.57 -7.39 -0.32
C HIS A 244 6.35 -6.59 0.12
N LYS A 245 5.43 -7.22 0.84
CA LYS A 245 4.19 -6.59 1.31
C LYS A 245 4.23 -6.48 2.82
N TYR A 246 4.36 -5.26 3.34
CA TYR A 246 4.43 -5.02 4.77
C TYR A 246 3.07 -5.15 5.44
N VAL A 247 3.05 -5.83 6.58
CA VAL A 247 1.85 -6.08 7.40
C VAL A 247 2.22 -5.95 8.86
N CYS A 248 1.63 -5.02 9.60
CA CYS A 248 1.76 -4.96 11.04
C CYS A 248 0.94 -6.07 11.70
N ARG A 249 1.60 -6.92 12.49
CA ARG A 249 0.97 -8.00 13.27
C ARG A 249 -0.03 -7.46 14.27
N GLY A 250 -1.06 -8.23 14.58
CA GLY A 250 -2.05 -7.92 15.59
C GLY A 250 -2.93 -6.71 15.28
N THR A 251 -2.81 -6.10 14.10
CA THR A 251 -3.51 -4.87 13.71
C THR A 251 -4.58 -5.09 12.64
N LEU A 252 -5.27 -4.00 12.30
CA LEU A 252 -6.17 -3.93 11.13
C LEU A 252 -5.51 -4.43 9.84
N GLU A 253 -4.21 -4.17 9.62
CA GLU A 253 -3.54 -4.58 8.38
C GLU A 253 -3.48 -6.10 8.22
N GLU A 254 -3.21 -6.82 9.29
CA GLU A 254 -3.21 -8.27 9.27
C GLU A 254 -4.61 -8.84 9.07
N ARG A 255 -5.64 -8.21 9.66
CA ARG A 255 -7.02 -8.60 9.41
C ARG A 255 -7.42 -8.42 7.95
N ILE A 256 -7.03 -7.30 7.35
CA ILE A 256 -7.26 -7.05 5.92
C ILE A 256 -6.55 -8.12 5.08
N ASP A 257 -5.30 -8.42 5.39
CA ASP A 257 -4.51 -9.41 4.66
C ASP A 257 -5.16 -10.79 4.70
N GLN A 258 -5.56 -11.25 5.88
CA GLN A 258 -6.29 -12.52 6.08
C GLN A 258 -7.61 -12.56 5.29
N MET A 259 -8.37 -11.45 5.29
CA MET A 259 -9.62 -11.36 4.55
C MET A 259 -9.41 -11.41 3.03
N ILE A 260 -8.40 -10.73 2.52
CA ILE A 260 -8.05 -10.76 1.09
C ILE A 260 -7.69 -12.19 0.65
N GLU A 261 -7.01 -12.96 1.51
CA GLU A 261 -6.62 -14.35 1.21
C GLU A 261 -7.75 -15.36 1.27
N SER A 262 -8.72 -15.14 2.14
CA SER A 262 -9.77 -16.13 2.41
C SER A 262 -10.60 -16.52 1.19
N LYS A 263 -10.49 -15.81 0.04
CA LYS A 263 -11.21 -16.04 -1.23
C LYS A 263 -12.71 -16.26 -1.05
N THR A 264 -13.28 -15.81 0.06
CA THR A 264 -14.70 -15.96 0.39
C THR A 264 -15.53 -14.94 -0.41
N GLU A 265 -16.85 -15.13 -0.42
CA GLU A 265 -17.79 -14.17 -0.98
C GLU A 265 -17.65 -12.80 -0.27
N LEU A 266 -17.32 -12.82 1.02
CA LEU A 266 -16.97 -11.64 1.82
C LEU A 266 -15.74 -10.92 1.25
N ALA A 267 -14.68 -11.64 0.90
CA ALA A 267 -13.48 -11.06 0.29
C ALA A 267 -13.80 -10.37 -1.05
N SER A 268 -14.67 -10.94 -1.86
CA SER A 268 -15.10 -10.33 -3.13
C SER A 268 -15.87 -9.01 -2.91
N ASN A 269 -16.69 -8.95 -1.87
CA ASN A 269 -17.42 -7.74 -1.48
C ASN A 269 -16.48 -6.66 -0.92
N ILE A 270 -15.49 -7.05 -0.11
CA ILE A 270 -14.45 -6.16 0.44
C ILE A 270 -13.60 -5.56 -0.67
N ILE A 271 -13.14 -6.38 -1.61
CA ILE A 271 -12.34 -5.93 -2.76
C ILE A 271 -13.14 -4.95 -3.62
N GLY A 272 -14.44 -5.15 -3.79
CA GLY A 272 -15.32 -4.27 -4.58
C GLY A 272 -15.67 -2.96 -3.88
N ALA A 273 -15.92 -3.00 -2.58
CA ALA A 273 -16.37 -1.84 -1.78
C ALA A 273 -15.21 -1.01 -1.19
N GLY A 274 -13.97 -1.53 -1.21
CA GLY A 274 -12.83 -0.88 -0.56
C GLY A 274 -13.08 -0.74 0.96
N GLU A 275 -12.83 0.45 1.51
CA GLU A 275 -13.02 0.71 2.95
C GLU A 275 -14.51 0.86 3.38
N ALA A 276 -15.42 1.02 2.42
CA ALA A 276 -16.82 1.35 2.71
C ALA A 276 -17.56 0.22 3.44
N TRP A 277 -17.18 -1.04 3.24
CA TRP A 277 -17.84 -2.17 3.91
C TRP A 277 -17.69 -2.12 5.45
N LEU A 278 -16.59 -1.60 5.98
CA LEU A 278 -16.38 -1.45 7.42
C LEU A 278 -17.38 -0.48 8.04
N THR A 279 -17.91 0.46 7.27
CA THR A 279 -18.90 1.41 7.77
C THR A 279 -20.30 0.78 7.96
N GLU A 280 -20.53 -0.39 7.39
CA GLU A 280 -21.78 -1.16 7.54
C GLU A 280 -21.75 -2.11 8.75
N LEU A 281 -20.59 -2.31 9.38
CA LEU A 281 -20.43 -3.18 10.54
C LEU A 281 -21.02 -2.53 11.79
N ASP A 282 -21.54 -3.37 12.69
CA ASP A 282 -21.93 -2.92 14.03
C ASP A 282 -20.71 -2.63 14.91
N THR A 283 -20.90 -2.00 16.07
CA THR A 283 -19.81 -1.60 16.97
C THR A 283 -19.05 -2.81 17.52
N ARG A 284 -19.71 -3.95 17.74
CA ARG A 284 -19.07 -5.18 18.22
C ARG A 284 -18.14 -5.74 17.15
N GLN A 285 -18.61 -5.84 15.91
CA GLN A 285 -17.81 -6.29 14.77
C GLN A 285 -16.61 -5.35 14.51
N LEU A 286 -16.81 -4.03 14.61
CA LEU A 286 -15.72 -3.07 14.51
C LEU A 286 -14.69 -3.26 15.63
N ARG A 287 -15.14 -3.48 16.85
CA ARG A 287 -14.25 -3.78 17.98
C ARG A 287 -13.41 -5.02 17.71
N ASP A 288 -14.04 -6.12 17.28
CA ASP A 288 -13.35 -7.39 17.02
C ASP A 288 -12.28 -7.30 15.92
N ILE A 289 -12.52 -6.44 14.92
CA ILE A 289 -11.58 -6.26 13.80
C ILE A 289 -10.46 -5.28 14.15
N LEU A 290 -10.76 -4.22 14.91
CA LEU A 290 -9.84 -3.11 15.12
C LEU A 290 -9.05 -3.21 16.44
N THR A 291 -9.48 -4.04 17.40
CA THR A 291 -8.74 -4.21 18.66
C THR A 291 -7.35 -4.79 18.40
N LEU A 292 -6.35 -4.17 19.02
CA LEU A 292 -4.98 -4.64 18.99
C LEU A 292 -4.89 -6.00 19.67
N ARG A 293 -4.17 -6.94 19.06
CA ARG A 293 -3.91 -8.25 19.65
C ARG A 293 -2.59 -8.24 20.42
N ASN A 294 -2.43 -9.19 21.34
CA ASN A 294 -1.26 -9.29 22.21
C ASN A 294 0.06 -9.50 21.44
N ASP A 295 0.00 -10.11 20.26
CA ASP A 295 1.15 -10.35 19.38
C ASP A 295 1.54 -9.14 18.50
N ALA A 296 0.94 -7.99 18.72
CA ALA A 296 1.21 -6.78 17.95
C ALA A 296 2.53 -6.08 18.33
N VAL A 297 2.97 -6.23 19.55
CA VAL A 297 4.23 -5.69 20.07
C VAL A 297 5.18 -6.85 20.30
N GLU A 298 6.44 -6.67 19.96
CA GLU A 298 7.47 -7.66 20.27
C GLU A 298 7.68 -7.67 21.78
N ASP A 299 7.61 -8.86 22.41
CA ASP A 299 7.93 -9.00 23.82
C ASP A 299 9.41 -8.63 24.00
N GLU A 300 9.68 -7.62 24.83
CA GLU A 300 11.05 -7.32 25.24
C GLU A 300 11.63 -8.56 25.93
N ALA A 301 12.58 -9.23 25.26
CA ALA A 301 13.26 -10.42 25.76
C ALA A 301 14.33 -10.04 26.78
#